data_f99ec87eb3b0a5d522647994fa887941
#
_entry.id   f99ec87eb3b0a5d522647994fa887941
#
_cell.length_a   1.000
_cell.length_b   1.000
_cell.length_c   1.000
_cell.angle_alpha   90.00
_cell.angle_beta   90.00
_cell.angle_gamma   90.00
#
_symmetry.space_group_name_H-M   'P 1'
#
loop_
_entity.id
_entity.type
_entity.pdbx_description
1 polymer ?
#
loop_
_entity_poly.entity_id
_entity_poly.type
_entity_poly.pdbx_seq_one_letter_code
_entity_poly.pdbx_strand_id
1 'polypeptide(L)'
;MSNSIAKQLKMSYYPQLDNMDMADVSNFLELNEEKHHIGCRNWVDKYNFQPLAAFTIAYSDKYIYVDFYVRGNNLRAVNHTNNSPVAEDSCVEFFLSIPESKEYWNFEFNCIGTVNASHRETRENPTRLTDCEIAQIKRFASCGATPFEEKEGIHSWNLMIAIPFSLIGLDATNLPELIKGN
;
A
#
# COMPACT_ATOMS: atom_id res chain seq x y z
N MET A 1 18.05 7.85 21.17
CA MET A 1 17.57 6.79 20.28
C MET A 1 16.29 6.26 20.88
N SER A 2 15.14 6.59 20.32
CA SER A 2 13.84 6.09 20.80
C SER A 2 13.75 4.63 20.34
N ASN A 3 13.74 3.68 21.27
CA ASN A 3 13.35 2.29 20.99
C ASN A 3 11.85 2.30 20.60
N SER A 4 11.57 2.42 19.30
CA SER A 4 10.22 2.14 18.83
C SER A 4 10.00 0.64 18.98
N ILE A 5 9.15 0.25 19.92
CA ILE A 5 8.67 -1.13 20.03
C ILE A 5 7.92 -1.40 18.73
N ALA A 6 8.39 -2.38 17.95
CA ALA A 6 7.70 -2.81 16.75
C ALA A 6 6.27 -3.28 17.14
N LYS A 7 5.26 -2.69 16.50
CA LYS A 7 3.88 -3.14 16.69
C LYS A 7 3.69 -4.44 15.91
N GLN A 8 2.99 -5.39 16.50
CA GLN A 8 2.56 -6.61 15.83
C GLN A 8 1.09 -6.49 15.47
N LEU A 9 0.75 -6.84 14.23
CA LEU A 9 -0.61 -6.96 13.74
C LEU A 9 -0.87 -8.44 13.41
N LYS A 10 -2.05 -8.92 13.75
CA LYS A 10 -2.53 -10.22 13.28
C LYS A 10 -3.35 -9.99 12.03
N MET A 11 -2.92 -10.54 10.90
CA MET A 11 -3.70 -10.50 9.67
C MET A 11 -4.75 -11.60 9.67
N SER A 12 -5.97 -11.25 9.30
CA SER A 12 -7.07 -12.20 9.14
C SER A 12 -6.99 -12.91 7.80
N TYR A 13 -7.36 -14.18 7.76
CA TYR A 13 -7.39 -15.00 6.55
C TYR A 13 -8.80 -15.09 5.99
N TYR A 14 -8.96 -14.69 4.72
CA TYR A 14 -10.24 -14.67 4.00
C TYR A 14 -10.09 -15.23 2.59
N PRO A 15 -10.21 -16.55 2.37
CA PRO A 15 -10.03 -17.16 1.05
C PRO A 15 -11.05 -16.69 0.02
N GLN A 16 -12.23 -16.24 0.44
CA GLN A 16 -13.28 -15.73 -0.45
C GLN A 16 -12.89 -14.46 -1.20
N LEU A 17 -11.94 -13.67 -0.67
CA LEU A 17 -11.50 -12.42 -1.31
C LEU A 17 -10.91 -12.63 -2.71
N ASP A 18 -10.34 -13.80 -2.97
CA ASP A 18 -9.77 -14.15 -4.27
C ASP A 18 -10.80 -14.11 -5.42
N ASN A 19 -12.06 -14.29 -5.10
CA ASN A 19 -13.18 -14.37 -6.05
C ASN A 19 -14.09 -13.13 -6.05
N MET A 20 -13.71 -12.08 -5.32
CA MET A 20 -14.46 -10.83 -5.22
C MET A 20 -13.85 -9.76 -6.13
N ASP A 21 -14.69 -8.83 -6.61
CA ASP A 21 -14.20 -7.60 -7.22
C ASP A 21 -13.52 -6.70 -6.19
N MET A 22 -12.51 -5.93 -6.60
CA MET A 22 -11.69 -5.14 -5.69
C MET A 22 -12.49 -4.08 -4.91
N ALA A 23 -13.57 -3.55 -5.49
CA ALA A 23 -14.48 -2.64 -4.78
C ALA A 23 -15.25 -3.36 -3.66
N ASP A 24 -15.67 -4.60 -3.91
CA ASP A 24 -16.36 -5.43 -2.92
C ASP A 24 -15.38 -5.89 -1.83
N VAL A 25 -14.13 -6.18 -2.18
CA VAL A 25 -13.06 -6.46 -1.20
C VAL A 25 -12.85 -5.26 -0.27
N SER A 26 -12.78 -4.04 -0.80
CA SER A 26 -12.67 -2.82 0.00
C SER A 26 -13.83 -2.70 0.99
N ASN A 27 -15.07 -2.83 0.52
CA ASN A 27 -16.27 -2.81 1.38
C ASN A 27 -16.24 -3.93 2.44
N PHE A 28 -15.82 -5.13 2.06
CA PHE A 28 -15.71 -6.25 2.98
C PHE A 28 -14.71 -5.98 4.11
N LEU A 29 -13.50 -5.49 3.77
CA LEU A 29 -12.46 -5.18 4.76
C LEU A 29 -12.87 -4.01 5.66
N GLU A 30 -13.54 -2.99 5.11
CA GLU A 30 -14.05 -1.87 5.92
C GLU A 30 -15.02 -2.32 7.01
N LEU A 31 -15.84 -3.35 6.74
CA LEU A 31 -16.86 -3.86 7.66
C LEU A 31 -16.33 -4.93 8.65
N ASN A 32 -15.26 -5.66 8.28
CA ASN A 32 -14.83 -6.84 9.00
C ASN A 32 -13.44 -6.72 9.65
N GLU A 33 -12.64 -5.71 9.26
CA GLU A 33 -11.28 -5.51 9.79
C GLU A 33 -11.15 -4.24 10.61
N GLU A 34 -10.25 -4.28 11.58
CA GLU A 34 -9.87 -3.10 12.36
C GLU A 34 -9.04 -2.14 11.51
N LYS A 35 -9.37 -0.85 11.54
CA LYS A 35 -8.56 0.21 10.90
C LYS A 35 -7.37 0.56 11.80
N HIS A 36 -6.18 0.36 11.28
CA HIS A 36 -4.92 0.69 11.94
C HIS A 36 -4.46 2.09 11.54
N HIS A 37 -4.26 2.96 12.52
CA HIS A 37 -3.91 4.35 12.27
C HIS A 37 -2.42 4.52 11.93
N ILE A 38 -2.13 5.28 10.86
CA ILE A 38 -0.77 5.71 10.48
C ILE A 38 -0.52 7.06 11.13
N GLY A 39 0.10 7.06 12.32
CA GLY A 39 0.22 8.26 13.17
C GLY A 39 1.65 8.80 13.32
N CYS A 40 2.67 8.14 12.74
CA CYS A 40 4.04 8.61 12.85
C CYS A 40 4.31 9.78 11.89
N ARG A 41 4.93 10.84 12.40
CA ARG A 41 5.31 12.02 11.65
C ARG A 41 6.82 12.16 11.68
N ASN A 42 7.48 11.69 10.62
CA ASN A 42 8.94 11.54 10.60
C ASN A 42 9.72 12.82 10.23
N TRP A 43 9.09 13.80 9.57
CA TRP A 43 9.75 15.01 9.04
C TRP A 43 9.04 16.29 9.48
N VAL A 44 8.80 16.43 10.79
CA VAL A 44 8.04 17.56 11.39
C VAL A 44 8.64 18.92 11.03
N ASP A 45 9.97 19.00 10.99
CA ASP A 45 10.69 20.24 10.69
C ASP A 45 10.62 20.62 9.20
N LYS A 46 10.38 19.67 8.32
CA LYS A 46 10.37 19.88 6.87
C LYS A 46 8.95 20.03 6.31
N TYR A 47 7.99 19.28 6.87
CA TYR A 47 6.61 19.27 6.40
C TYR A 47 5.66 19.43 7.58
N ASN A 48 4.91 20.52 7.58
CA ASN A 48 3.93 20.82 8.66
C ASN A 48 2.54 20.22 8.37
N PHE A 49 2.43 19.32 7.41
CA PHE A 49 1.19 18.66 7.02
C PHE A 49 1.16 17.23 7.54
N GLN A 50 0.02 16.82 8.08
CA GLN A 50 -0.25 15.44 8.48
C GLN A 50 -1.69 15.09 8.11
N PRO A 51 -1.93 14.28 7.09
CA PRO A 51 -3.25 13.75 6.79
C PRO A 51 -3.68 12.76 7.88
N LEU A 52 -4.98 12.57 8.03
CA LEU A 52 -5.51 11.40 8.73
C LEU A 52 -5.38 10.21 7.79
N ALA A 53 -4.60 9.21 8.19
CA ALA A 53 -4.39 8.01 7.40
C ALA A 53 -4.55 6.77 8.26
N ALA A 54 -5.21 5.76 7.70
CA ALA A 54 -5.38 4.44 8.31
C ALA A 54 -5.37 3.38 7.22
N PHE A 55 -5.23 2.12 7.60
CA PHE A 55 -5.34 0.99 6.70
C PHE A 55 -6.03 -0.20 7.38
N THR A 56 -6.62 -1.08 6.58
CA THR A 56 -6.95 -2.44 6.93
C THR A 56 -6.05 -3.41 6.18
N ILE A 57 -5.79 -4.59 6.73
CA ILE A 57 -4.92 -5.58 6.11
C ILE A 57 -5.45 -7.00 6.35
N ALA A 58 -5.45 -7.82 5.32
CA ALA A 58 -5.84 -9.22 5.37
C ALA A 58 -5.06 -10.04 4.32
N TYR A 59 -5.24 -11.35 4.30
CA TYR A 59 -4.68 -12.21 3.28
C TYR A 59 -5.64 -13.33 2.86
N SER A 60 -5.39 -13.90 1.69
CA SER A 60 -6.14 -15.02 1.13
C SER A 60 -5.19 -16.19 0.80
N ASP A 61 -5.59 -17.05 -0.13
CA ASP A 61 -4.71 -18.10 -0.68
C ASP A 61 -3.66 -17.54 -1.64
N LYS A 62 -3.87 -16.33 -2.21
CA LYS A 62 -3.04 -15.79 -3.30
C LYS A 62 -2.46 -14.42 -3.05
N TYR A 63 -3.09 -13.60 -2.19
CA TYR A 63 -2.77 -12.19 -2.08
C TYR A 63 -2.66 -11.72 -0.63
N ILE A 64 -1.82 -10.69 -0.43
CA ILE A 64 -1.97 -9.74 0.68
C ILE A 64 -2.85 -8.60 0.18
N TYR A 65 -3.87 -8.27 0.95
CA TYR A 65 -4.82 -7.17 0.70
C TYR A 65 -4.57 -6.04 1.68
N VAL A 66 -4.43 -4.83 1.19
CA VAL A 66 -4.32 -3.62 2.02
C VAL A 66 -5.27 -2.57 1.46
N ASP A 67 -6.17 -2.04 2.30
CA ASP A 67 -7.00 -0.90 1.93
C ASP A 67 -6.59 0.32 2.75
N PHE A 68 -6.15 1.37 2.07
CA PHE A 68 -5.75 2.63 2.67
C PHE A 68 -6.90 3.61 2.66
N TYR A 69 -7.08 4.31 3.76
CA TYR A 69 -8.07 5.37 3.96
C TYR A 69 -7.35 6.66 4.33
N VAL A 70 -7.48 7.68 3.51
CA VAL A 70 -6.76 8.95 3.70
C VAL A 70 -7.74 10.11 3.66
N ARG A 71 -7.56 11.07 4.58
CA ARG A 71 -8.24 12.35 4.57
C ARG A 71 -7.23 13.47 4.76
N GLY A 72 -7.19 14.39 3.81
CA GLY A 72 -6.24 15.51 3.79
C GLY A 72 -6.84 16.78 3.22
N ASN A 73 -6.07 17.86 3.21
CA ASN A 73 -6.50 19.17 2.77
C ASN A 73 -6.26 19.43 1.29
N ASN A 74 -5.48 18.58 0.65
CA ASN A 74 -5.16 18.67 -0.77
C ASN A 74 -5.24 17.29 -1.39
N LEU A 75 -5.58 17.23 -2.67
CA LEU A 75 -5.62 16.00 -3.45
C LEU A 75 -4.99 16.25 -4.82
N ARG A 76 -3.99 15.45 -5.17
CA ARG A 76 -3.24 15.56 -6.44
C ARG A 76 -2.96 14.17 -7.01
N ALA A 77 -3.08 14.05 -8.36
CA ALA A 77 -2.72 12.85 -9.10
C ALA A 77 -2.35 13.20 -10.56
N VAL A 78 -1.16 13.73 -10.77
CA VAL A 78 -0.67 14.08 -12.12
C VAL A 78 0.15 12.96 -12.74
N ASN A 79 0.80 12.14 -11.90
CA ASN A 79 1.59 11.00 -12.34
C ASN A 79 0.67 9.82 -12.67
N HIS A 80 0.58 9.43 -13.93
CA HIS A 80 -0.35 8.40 -14.43
C HIS A 80 0.34 7.26 -15.19
N THR A 81 1.66 7.26 -15.21
CA THR A 81 2.48 6.18 -15.80
C THR A 81 3.17 5.42 -14.67
N ASN A 82 3.13 4.09 -14.70
CA ASN A 82 3.83 3.28 -13.70
C ASN A 82 5.33 3.60 -13.67
N ASN A 83 5.92 3.47 -12.50
CA ASN A 83 7.31 3.83 -12.21
C ASN A 83 7.64 5.34 -12.39
N SER A 84 6.63 6.21 -12.50
CA SER A 84 6.80 7.66 -12.37
C SER A 84 6.89 8.08 -10.89
N PRO A 85 7.25 9.34 -10.57
CA PRO A 85 7.43 9.80 -9.19
C PRO A 85 6.09 10.03 -8.47
N VAL A 86 5.32 8.95 -8.25
CA VAL A 86 3.98 8.99 -7.62
C VAL A 86 4.01 9.55 -6.18
N ALA A 87 5.16 9.54 -5.52
CA ALA A 87 5.35 10.16 -4.21
C ALA A 87 5.19 11.69 -4.21
N GLU A 88 5.20 12.33 -5.38
CA GLU A 88 4.90 13.76 -5.55
C GLU A 88 3.39 14.05 -5.58
N ASP A 89 2.56 13.02 -5.69
CA ASP A 89 1.10 13.08 -5.63
C ASP A 89 0.57 12.77 -4.23
N SER A 90 -0.75 12.73 -4.07
CA SER A 90 -1.40 12.13 -2.89
C SER A 90 -1.13 10.64 -2.89
N CYS A 91 -0.16 10.21 -2.09
CA CYS A 91 0.47 8.90 -2.16
C CYS A 91 0.35 8.14 -0.84
N VAL A 92 0.25 6.82 -0.94
CA VAL A 92 0.44 5.86 0.16
C VAL A 92 1.54 4.88 -0.21
N GLU A 93 2.28 4.41 0.79
CA GLU A 93 3.42 3.53 0.61
C GLU A 93 3.25 2.28 1.48
N PHE A 94 3.68 1.14 0.95
CA PHE A 94 3.75 -0.11 1.66
C PHE A 94 5.11 -0.77 1.44
N PHE A 95 5.86 -0.89 2.51
CA PHE A 95 7.13 -1.61 2.52
C PHE A 95 6.93 -2.99 3.13
N LEU A 96 7.56 -3.99 2.53
CA LEU A 96 7.42 -5.38 2.92
C LEU A 96 8.76 -6.10 2.87
N SER A 97 9.10 -6.84 3.94
CA SER A 97 10.26 -7.72 3.97
C SER A 97 9.87 -9.09 4.52
N ILE A 98 10.29 -10.15 3.83
CA ILE A 98 10.11 -11.54 4.24
C ILE A 98 11.23 -11.91 5.22
N PRO A 99 10.97 -12.75 6.24
CA PRO A 99 12.01 -13.25 7.13
C PRO A 99 13.19 -13.85 6.35
N GLU A 100 14.40 -13.62 6.86
CA GLU A 100 15.66 -14.11 6.27
C GLU A 100 16.04 -13.52 4.90
N SER A 101 15.16 -12.74 4.24
CA SER A 101 15.54 -12.00 3.05
C SER A 101 16.41 -10.79 3.40
N LYS A 102 17.42 -10.52 2.58
CA LYS A 102 18.18 -9.27 2.62
C LYS A 102 17.45 -8.16 1.88
N GLU A 103 16.50 -8.52 1.03
CA GLU A 103 15.73 -7.60 0.22
C GLU A 103 14.40 -7.22 0.87
N TYR A 104 13.91 -6.06 0.51
CA TYR A 104 12.56 -5.60 0.82
C TYR A 104 11.88 -5.06 -0.43
N TRP A 105 10.55 -5.15 -0.48
CA TRP A 105 9.73 -4.53 -1.50
C TRP A 105 9.29 -3.15 -1.03
N ASN A 106 9.29 -2.20 -1.96
CA ASN A 106 8.71 -0.87 -1.81
C ASN A 106 7.62 -0.69 -2.86
N PHE A 107 6.41 -0.45 -2.41
CA PHE A 107 5.25 -0.15 -3.24
C PHE A 107 4.74 1.24 -2.88
N GLU A 108 4.76 2.16 -3.83
CA GLU A 108 4.24 3.52 -3.71
C GLU A 108 3.07 3.66 -4.68
N PHE A 109 1.92 4.14 -4.20
CA PHE A 109 0.71 4.30 -5.00
C PHE A 109 0.13 5.69 -4.80
N ASN A 110 -0.18 6.40 -5.89
CA ASN A 110 -0.98 7.60 -5.76
C ASN A 110 -2.48 7.29 -5.65
N CYS A 111 -3.30 8.31 -5.38
CA CYS A 111 -4.73 8.14 -5.12
C CYS A 111 -5.56 7.68 -6.32
N ILE A 112 -5.00 7.61 -7.54
CA ILE A 112 -5.62 7.01 -8.73
C ILE A 112 -5.08 5.61 -9.05
N GLY A 113 -4.20 5.06 -8.17
CA GLY A 113 -3.66 3.72 -8.29
C GLY A 113 -2.49 3.58 -9.26
N THR A 114 -1.87 4.68 -9.72
CA THR A 114 -0.57 4.61 -10.41
C THR A 114 0.49 4.15 -9.42
N VAL A 115 1.37 3.26 -9.83
CA VAL A 115 2.33 2.63 -8.93
C VAL A 115 3.78 2.85 -9.37
N ASN A 116 4.64 3.11 -8.39
CA ASN A 116 6.09 2.96 -8.50
C ASN A 116 6.50 1.85 -7.53
N ALA A 117 7.06 0.76 -8.06
CA ALA A 117 7.39 -0.41 -7.25
C ALA A 117 8.78 -0.97 -7.57
N SER A 118 9.45 -1.42 -6.52
CA SER A 118 10.79 -1.99 -6.64
C SER A 118 11.05 -2.97 -5.50
N HIS A 119 11.95 -3.92 -5.74
CA HIS A 119 12.63 -4.63 -4.65
C HIS A 119 14.09 -4.17 -4.57
N ARG A 120 14.68 -4.21 -3.38
CA ARG A 120 15.99 -3.65 -3.14
C ARG A 120 16.66 -4.20 -1.87
N GLU A 121 17.98 -4.36 -1.89
CA GLU A 121 18.76 -4.62 -0.68
C GLU A 121 19.03 -3.32 0.11
N THR A 122 19.26 -2.21 -0.62
CA THR A 122 19.51 -0.90 -0.06
C THR A 122 18.64 0.16 -0.76
N ARG A 123 18.52 1.33 -0.16
CA ARG A 123 17.73 2.44 -0.69
C ARG A 123 18.25 2.93 -2.05
N GLU A 124 19.57 2.86 -2.26
CA GLU A 124 20.27 3.45 -3.40
C GLU A 124 20.17 2.60 -4.69
N ASN A 125 19.94 1.29 -4.55
CA ASN A 125 19.96 0.34 -5.65
C ASN A 125 18.59 -0.36 -5.86
N PRO A 126 17.55 0.35 -6.32
CA PRO A 126 16.26 -0.26 -6.58
C PRO A 126 16.27 -1.07 -7.87
N THR A 127 15.78 -2.29 -7.83
CA THR A 127 15.36 -3.04 -9.01
C THR A 127 13.87 -2.81 -9.20
N ARG A 128 13.51 -2.01 -10.20
CA ARG A 128 12.11 -1.66 -10.46
C ARG A 128 11.35 -2.86 -11.04
N LEU A 129 10.10 -3.00 -10.62
CA LEU A 129 9.20 -3.97 -11.22
C LEU A 129 8.87 -3.57 -12.65
N THR A 130 8.80 -4.57 -13.52
CA THR A 130 8.36 -4.42 -14.91
C THR A 130 6.86 -4.15 -14.98
N ASP A 131 6.36 -3.63 -16.11
CA ASP A 131 4.92 -3.45 -16.32
C ASP A 131 4.13 -4.76 -16.22
N CYS A 132 4.72 -5.89 -16.63
CA CYS A 132 4.11 -7.21 -16.49
C CYS A 132 3.95 -7.65 -15.03
N GLU A 133 4.92 -7.33 -14.18
CA GLU A 133 4.84 -7.58 -12.73
C GLU A 133 3.85 -6.64 -12.06
N ILE A 134 3.88 -5.36 -12.41
CA ILE A 134 2.94 -4.36 -11.89
C ILE A 134 1.49 -4.69 -12.27
N ALA A 135 1.26 -5.24 -13.47
CA ALA A 135 -0.07 -5.66 -13.92
C ALA A 135 -0.69 -6.78 -13.07
N GLN A 136 0.12 -7.54 -12.31
CA GLN A 136 -0.36 -8.57 -11.40
C GLN A 136 -0.95 -7.98 -10.10
N ILE A 137 -0.59 -6.75 -9.75
CA ILE A 137 -1.12 -6.06 -8.57
C ILE A 137 -2.52 -5.56 -8.90
N LYS A 138 -3.55 -6.13 -8.26
CA LYS A 138 -4.93 -5.64 -8.41
C LYS A 138 -5.11 -4.35 -7.61
N ARG A 139 -5.91 -3.41 -8.13
CA ARG A 139 -6.11 -2.10 -7.51
C ARG A 139 -7.53 -1.60 -7.72
N PHE A 140 -8.07 -0.93 -6.71
CA PHE A 140 -9.29 -0.14 -6.81
C PHE A 140 -9.06 1.19 -6.09
N ALA A 141 -9.20 2.28 -6.82
CA ALA A 141 -9.05 3.64 -6.32
C ALA A 141 -10.39 4.38 -6.33
N SER A 142 -10.81 4.93 -5.19
CA SER A 142 -12.07 5.69 -5.10
C SER A 142 -12.03 6.99 -5.91
N CYS A 143 -10.83 7.51 -6.21
CA CYS A 143 -10.63 8.68 -7.08
C CYS A 143 -10.76 8.36 -8.58
N GLY A 144 -10.97 7.08 -8.95
CA GLY A 144 -10.91 6.63 -10.35
C GLY A 144 -9.49 6.52 -10.87
N ALA A 145 -9.31 6.45 -12.19
CA ALA A 145 -8.00 6.24 -12.84
C ALA A 145 -7.55 7.42 -13.71
N THR A 146 -8.30 8.53 -13.72
CA THR A 146 -8.00 9.70 -14.56
C THR A 146 -7.12 10.68 -13.79
N PRO A 147 -5.98 11.12 -14.34
CA PRO A 147 -5.12 12.10 -13.69
C PRO A 147 -5.82 13.46 -13.55
N PHE A 148 -5.41 14.21 -12.53
CA PHE A 148 -5.91 15.57 -12.27
C PHE A 148 -4.87 16.41 -11.54
N GLU A 149 -4.93 17.72 -11.76
CA GLU A 149 -4.13 18.72 -11.05
C GLU A 149 -4.55 18.83 -9.58
N GLU A 150 -3.71 19.48 -8.77
CA GLU A 150 -3.97 19.66 -7.36
C GLU A 150 -5.30 20.36 -7.09
N LYS A 151 -6.08 19.77 -6.18
CA LYS A 151 -7.34 20.30 -5.69
C LYS A 151 -7.19 20.65 -4.22
N GLU A 152 -7.40 21.92 -3.88
CA GLU A 152 -7.45 22.36 -2.50
C GLU A 152 -8.78 21.99 -1.83
N GLY A 153 -8.78 21.89 -0.50
CA GLY A 153 -9.95 21.56 0.30
C GLY A 153 -9.86 20.16 0.93
N ILE A 154 -10.82 19.85 1.77
CA ILE A 154 -10.86 18.56 2.48
C ILE A 154 -11.31 17.46 1.52
N HIS A 155 -10.43 16.49 1.28
CA HIS A 155 -10.68 15.32 0.45
C HIS A 155 -10.49 14.05 1.26
N SER A 156 -11.38 13.08 1.02
CA SER A 156 -11.22 11.72 1.52
C SER A 156 -11.14 10.76 0.33
N TRP A 157 -10.23 9.82 0.39
CA TRP A 157 -10.05 8.79 -0.63
C TRP A 157 -9.58 7.48 0.00
N ASN A 158 -9.84 6.40 -0.70
CA ASN A 158 -9.28 5.10 -0.36
C ASN A 158 -8.67 4.44 -1.60
N LEU A 159 -7.71 3.57 -1.32
CA LEU A 159 -7.02 2.76 -2.31
C LEU A 159 -6.89 1.34 -1.78
N MET A 160 -7.62 0.43 -2.41
CA MET A 160 -7.52 -1.00 -2.17
C MET A 160 -6.49 -1.61 -3.10
N ILE A 161 -5.52 -2.35 -2.55
CA ILE A 161 -4.50 -3.07 -3.31
C ILE A 161 -4.50 -4.55 -2.93
N ALA A 162 -4.18 -5.41 -3.90
CA ALA A 162 -3.92 -6.83 -3.67
C ALA A 162 -2.59 -7.21 -4.33
N ILE A 163 -1.60 -7.58 -3.51
CA ILE A 163 -0.26 -7.95 -3.92
C ILE A 163 -0.17 -9.48 -3.95
N PRO A 164 0.07 -10.11 -5.11
CA PRO A 164 0.13 -11.57 -5.19
C PRO A 164 1.38 -12.11 -4.48
N PHE A 165 1.24 -13.21 -3.79
CA PHE A 165 2.34 -13.89 -3.09
C PHE A 165 3.50 -14.22 -4.03
N SER A 166 3.19 -14.66 -5.26
CA SER A 166 4.19 -14.98 -6.28
C SER A 166 5.09 -13.80 -6.64
N LEU A 167 4.56 -12.56 -6.59
CA LEU A 167 5.32 -11.36 -6.91
C LEU A 167 6.39 -11.03 -5.87
N ILE A 168 6.10 -11.36 -4.61
CA ILE A 168 6.97 -11.05 -3.47
C ILE A 168 7.73 -12.28 -2.95
N GLY A 169 7.69 -13.40 -3.70
CA GLY A 169 8.43 -14.61 -3.37
C GLY A 169 7.87 -15.40 -2.18
N LEU A 170 6.59 -15.20 -1.83
CA LEU A 170 5.91 -16.02 -0.84
C LEU A 170 5.33 -17.30 -1.47
N ASP A 171 5.47 -18.40 -0.74
CA ASP A 171 4.82 -19.67 -1.08
C ASP A 171 3.49 -19.77 -0.30
N ALA A 172 2.37 -19.80 -1.02
CA ALA A 172 1.04 -19.93 -0.44
C ALA A 172 0.84 -21.21 0.40
N THR A 173 1.63 -22.26 0.11
CA THR A 173 1.57 -23.53 0.86
C THR A 173 2.40 -23.50 2.14
N ASN A 174 3.29 -22.54 2.29
CA ASN A 174 4.19 -22.41 3.44
C ASN A 174 4.43 -20.92 3.78
N LEU A 175 3.39 -20.23 4.21
CA LEU A 175 3.50 -18.84 4.61
C LEU A 175 4.29 -18.70 5.91
N PRO A 176 5.16 -17.69 6.02
CA PRO A 176 5.88 -17.41 7.27
C PRO A 176 4.90 -16.91 8.35
N GLU A 177 5.16 -17.25 9.61
CA GLU A 177 4.36 -16.75 10.74
C GLU A 177 4.41 -15.23 10.90
N LEU A 178 5.50 -14.61 10.44
CA LEU A 178 5.74 -13.17 10.58
C LEU A 178 6.37 -12.61 9.31
N ILE A 179 5.83 -11.50 8.84
CA ILE A 179 6.46 -10.62 7.86
C ILE A 179 6.68 -9.24 8.48
N LYS A 180 7.65 -8.49 7.99
CA LYS A 180 7.88 -7.11 8.43
C LYS A 180 7.25 -6.17 7.41
N GLY A 181 6.54 -5.15 7.90
CA GLY A 181 5.92 -4.12 7.06
C GLY A 181 6.04 -2.73 7.67
N ASN A 182 5.90 -1.74 6.83
CA ASN A 182 5.85 -0.33 7.23
C ASN A 182 4.98 0.46 6.24
#